data_4f6b541495330407b066b1193ed3ee2f
#
_entry.id   4f6b541495330407b066b1193ed3ee2f
#
_cell.length_a   1.000
_cell.length_b   1.000
_cell.length_c   1.000
_cell.angle_alpha   90.00
_cell.angle_beta   90.00
_cell.angle_gamma   90.00
#
_symmetry.space_group_name_H-M   'P 1'
#
loop_
_entity.id
_entity.type
_entity.pdbx_description
1 polymer ?
#
loop_
_entity_poly.entity_id
_entity_poly.type
_entity_poly.pdbx_seq_one_letter_code
_entity_poly.pdbx_strand_id
1 'polypeptide(L)'
;MTAYALLMTLAVSTGPTSDDAHPLPWGFLGHEMAAHAAVLALPASMPAFFRDARDQLVYLDPEPDRWRNFNMKEMDQAFSYDHYIDMENVPAGALDASDRFTYLKALYDAGLPKPERDAGFLPYRILELYQRVVTEFRMWRNETDPTKRGWIEQRIINDAGVLGHYVTDASQPHHSTIHFNGWRGSDALGNAVPNPEGYSGGGDFHSRFERLFVEAHVTQAD
;
A
#
# COMPACT_ATOMS: atom_id res chain seq x y z
N MET A 1 -33.67 17.25 1.75
CA MET A 1 -32.58 18.14 2.24
C MET A 1 -32.11 17.78 3.66
N THR A 2 -31.89 16.51 3.99
CA THR A 2 -31.60 16.11 5.39
C THR A 2 -30.50 15.05 5.52
N ALA A 3 -29.87 14.61 4.44
CA ALA A 3 -28.80 13.59 4.51
C ALA A 3 -27.37 14.17 4.51
N TYR A 4 -27.17 15.42 4.08
CA TYR A 4 -25.82 16.04 4.05
C TYR A 4 -25.41 16.74 5.36
N ALA A 5 -26.33 17.01 6.26
CA ALA A 5 -26.04 17.70 7.52
C ALA A 5 -25.47 16.78 8.62
N LEU A 6 -25.60 15.44 8.48
CA LEU A 6 -25.19 14.48 9.51
C LEU A 6 -23.71 14.06 9.40
N LEU A 7 -23.07 14.32 8.26
CA LEU A 7 -21.65 13.96 8.05
C LEU A 7 -20.66 15.01 8.55
N MET A 8 -21.09 16.25 8.84
CA MET A 8 -20.20 17.31 9.28
C MET A 8 -20.08 17.50 10.79
N THR A 9 -20.83 16.76 11.61
CA THR A 9 -20.86 16.97 13.06
C THR A 9 -20.07 15.90 13.85
N LEU A 10 -19.39 14.98 13.20
CA LEU A 10 -18.59 13.91 13.86
C LEU A 10 -17.07 14.17 13.88
N ALA A 11 -16.64 15.35 13.53
CA ALA A 11 -15.25 15.73 13.59
C ALA A 11 -15.00 16.66 14.76
N VAL A 12 -14.89 16.18 15.99
CA VAL A 12 -14.03 16.81 17.01
C VAL A 12 -13.79 15.88 18.18
N SER A 13 -12.51 15.69 18.41
CA SER A 13 -11.80 15.42 19.67
C SER A 13 -11.78 13.98 20.20
N THR A 14 -10.65 13.38 20.02
CA THR A 14 -9.75 13.11 21.16
C THR A 14 -8.33 13.09 20.59
N GLY A 15 -7.44 13.92 21.13
CA GLY A 15 -6.03 13.87 20.79
C GLY A 15 -5.42 12.50 21.09
N PRO A 16 -4.32 12.13 20.45
CA PRO A 16 -3.71 10.82 20.62
C PRO A 16 -3.25 10.65 22.08
N THR A 17 -3.79 9.66 22.75
CA THR A 17 -3.17 9.12 23.96
C THR A 17 -1.95 8.30 23.53
N SER A 18 -0.82 8.56 24.12
CA SER A 18 0.53 8.17 23.73
C SER A 18 0.91 6.69 23.90
N ASP A 19 0.00 5.72 23.81
CA ASP A 19 0.33 4.33 24.14
C ASP A 19 0.02 3.27 23.06
N ASP A 20 -0.42 3.66 21.85
CA ASP A 20 -0.78 2.72 20.79
C ASP A 20 0.16 2.77 19.56
N ALA A 21 1.46 2.91 19.78
CA ALA A 21 2.42 2.80 18.69
C ALA A 21 2.61 1.32 18.29
N HIS A 22 1.71 0.81 17.44
CA HIS A 22 2.05 -0.36 16.64
C HIS A 22 3.23 -0.01 15.73
N PRO A 23 4.27 -0.86 15.65
CA PRO A 23 5.33 -0.65 14.66
C PRO A 23 4.69 -0.72 13.27
N LEU A 24 4.64 0.44 12.60
CA LEU A 24 4.21 0.54 11.22
C LEU A 24 5.22 -0.22 10.34
N PRO A 25 4.78 -1.05 9.39
CA PRO A 25 5.65 -1.63 8.38
C PRO A 25 6.24 -0.49 7.55
N TRP A 26 7.44 -0.68 7.00
CA TRP A 26 8.25 0.40 6.41
C TRP A 26 8.04 1.68 7.20
N GLY A 27 8.75 1.96 8.25
CA GLY A 27 8.49 3.20 8.99
C GLY A 27 8.26 4.32 8.00
N PHE A 28 7.41 5.28 8.28
CA PHE A 28 7.10 6.40 7.36
C PHE A 28 8.34 6.93 6.64
N LEU A 29 9.50 6.87 7.28
CA LEU A 29 10.77 7.29 6.71
C LEU A 29 11.14 6.49 5.43
N GLY A 30 11.00 5.17 5.41
CA GLY A 30 11.31 4.36 4.23
C GLY A 30 10.44 4.72 3.03
N HIS A 31 9.15 4.89 3.25
CA HIS A 31 8.20 5.34 2.22
C HIS A 31 8.51 6.76 1.74
N GLU A 32 8.76 7.70 2.66
CA GLU A 32 9.13 9.07 2.31
C GLU A 32 10.43 9.13 1.50
N MET A 33 11.43 8.32 1.84
CA MET A 33 12.70 8.24 1.09
C MET A 33 12.50 7.67 -0.32
N ALA A 34 11.70 6.61 -0.47
CA ALA A 34 11.39 6.02 -1.76
C ALA A 34 10.61 7.02 -2.65
N ALA A 35 9.60 7.68 -2.08
CA ALA A 35 8.85 8.73 -2.78
C ALA A 35 9.75 9.90 -3.17
N HIS A 36 10.67 10.33 -2.29
CA HIS A 36 11.63 11.38 -2.60
C HIS A 36 12.53 11.01 -3.79
N ALA A 37 13.06 9.79 -3.80
CA ALA A 37 13.84 9.29 -4.94
C ALA A 37 13.00 9.25 -6.24
N ALA A 38 11.75 8.80 -6.17
CA ALA A 38 10.84 8.75 -7.30
C ALA A 38 10.54 10.15 -7.87
N VAL A 39 10.29 11.15 -7.02
CA VAL A 39 9.99 12.52 -7.50
C VAL A 39 11.23 13.21 -8.11
N LEU A 40 12.44 12.87 -7.66
CA LEU A 40 13.68 13.34 -8.28
C LEU A 40 13.90 12.74 -9.68
N ALA A 41 13.40 11.52 -9.92
CA ALA A 41 13.51 10.82 -11.20
C ALA A 41 12.41 11.24 -12.22
N LEU A 42 11.46 12.11 -11.85
CA LEU A 42 10.40 12.53 -12.74
C LEU A 42 10.95 13.20 -14.00
N PRO A 43 10.51 12.78 -15.20
CA PRO A 43 11.00 13.36 -16.43
C PRO A 43 10.54 14.81 -16.61
N ALA A 44 11.34 15.63 -17.28
CA ALA A 44 11.02 17.05 -17.57
C ALA A 44 9.71 17.21 -18.37
N SER A 45 9.29 16.19 -19.10
CA SER A 45 8.02 16.16 -19.85
C SER A 45 6.78 15.97 -18.97
N MET A 46 6.96 15.61 -17.70
CA MET A 46 5.84 15.56 -16.75
C MET A 46 5.27 16.96 -16.53
N PRO A 47 3.94 17.14 -16.45
CA PRO A 47 3.34 18.47 -16.22
C PRO A 47 3.90 19.17 -14.98
N ALA A 48 4.04 20.50 -15.07
CA ALA A 48 4.64 21.31 -14.00
C ALA A 48 3.91 21.10 -12.66
N PHE A 49 2.56 21.13 -12.65
CA PHE A 49 1.78 20.97 -11.42
C PHE A 49 2.17 19.70 -10.64
N PHE A 50 2.47 18.61 -11.37
CA PHE A 50 2.83 17.34 -10.77
C PHE A 50 4.28 17.35 -10.25
N ARG A 51 5.21 17.93 -11.02
CA ARG A 51 6.61 18.07 -10.60
C ARG A 51 6.77 19.03 -9.42
N ASP A 52 5.92 20.07 -9.36
CA ASP A 52 5.96 21.06 -8.30
C ASP A 52 5.32 20.55 -6.99
N ALA A 53 4.54 19.47 -7.05
CA ALA A 53 3.89 18.81 -5.90
C ALA A 53 4.80 17.80 -5.15
N ARG A 54 6.14 17.91 -5.29
CA ARG A 54 7.10 16.95 -4.71
C ARG A 54 6.87 16.64 -3.24
N ASP A 55 6.82 17.68 -2.42
CA ASP A 55 6.66 17.51 -0.97
C ASP A 55 5.31 16.88 -0.62
N GLN A 56 4.27 17.20 -1.40
CA GLN A 56 2.94 16.59 -1.21
C GLN A 56 2.92 15.12 -1.61
N LEU A 57 3.60 14.73 -2.70
CA LEU A 57 3.74 13.33 -3.11
C LEU A 57 4.48 12.51 -2.05
N VAL A 58 5.58 13.05 -1.52
CA VAL A 58 6.34 12.41 -0.43
C VAL A 58 5.47 12.26 0.83
N TYR A 59 4.72 13.28 1.22
CA TYR A 59 3.81 13.24 2.36
C TYR A 59 2.68 12.21 2.21
N LEU A 60 2.18 12.01 0.98
CA LEU A 60 1.07 11.11 0.68
C LEU A 60 1.49 9.63 0.57
N ASP A 61 2.78 9.36 0.34
CA ASP A 61 3.25 7.99 0.19
C ASP A 61 2.92 7.12 1.43
N PRO A 62 3.19 7.55 2.67
CA PRO A 62 2.80 6.78 3.86
C PRO A 62 1.29 6.78 4.18
N GLU A 63 0.42 7.42 3.38
CA GLU A 63 -1.00 7.59 3.72
C GLU A 63 -1.75 6.24 3.90
N PRO A 64 -1.54 5.21 3.06
CA PRO A 64 -2.19 3.92 3.24
C PRO A 64 -1.90 3.24 4.57
N ASP A 65 -0.72 3.42 5.14
CA ASP A 65 -0.40 2.90 6.47
C ASP A 65 -1.20 3.56 7.58
N ARG A 66 -1.57 4.83 7.43
CA ARG A 66 -2.43 5.54 8.38
C ARG A 66 -3.86 4.98 8.40
N TRP A 67 -4.27 4.27 7.33
CA TRP A 67 -5.58 3.62 7.24
C TRP A 67 -5.61 2.26 7.97
N ARG A 68 -4.46 1.67 8.26
CA ARG A 68 -4.32 0.42 9.03
C ARG A 68 -4.47 0.71 10.53
N ASN A 69 -5.70 0.96 10.92
CA ASN A 69 -6.06 1.33 12.28
C ASN A 69 -7.10 0.34 12.83
N PHE A 70 -6.66 -0.56 13.71
CA PHE A 70 -7.51 -1.60 14.30
C PHE A 70 -8.73 -1.07 15.07
N ASN A 71 -8.74 0.21 15.47
CA ASN A 71 -9.92 0.86 16.06
C ASN A 71 -10.95 1.28 15.00
N MET A 72 -10.56 1.34 13.73
CA MET A 72 -11.40 1.64 12.56
C MET A 72 -11.57 0.38 11.71
N LYS A 73 -12.27 -0.61 12.25
CA LYS A 73 -12.29 -2.00 11.74
C LYS A 73 -12.63 -2.13 10.27
N GLU A 74 -13.62 -1.38 9.80
CA GLU A 74 -14.07 -1.46 8.41
C GLU A 74 -12.99 -0.94 7.45
N MET A 75 -12.32 0.15 7.82
CA MET A 75 -11.23 0.72 7.04
C MET A 75 -10.00 -0.17 7.09
N ASP A 76 -9.62 -0.63 8.27
CA ASP A 76 -8.49 -1.56 8.46
C ASP A 76 -8.68 -2.84 7.63
N GLN A 77 -9.86 -3.46 7.71
CA GLN A 77 -10.18 -4.67 6.94
C GLN A 77 -10.22 -4.44 5.43
N ALA A 78 -10.61 -3.24 4.99
CA ALA A 78 -10.68 -2.93 3.56
C ALA A 78 -9.30 -2.72 2.92
N PHE A 79 -8.31 -2.23 3.67
CA PHE A 79 -7.03 -1.79 3.11
C PHE A 79 -5.80 -2.57 3.58
N SER A 80 -5.85 -3.26 4.73
CA SER A 80 -4.67 -3.95 5.27
C SER A 80 -4.13 -5.05 4.37
N TYR A 81 -4.99 -5.71 3.61
CA TYR A 81 -4.59 -6.81 2.71
C TYR A 81 -4.09 -6.32 1.34
N ASP A 82 -4.15 -5.02 1.08
CA ASP A 82 -3.65 -4.39 -0.15
C ASP A 82 -2.12 -4.19 -0.13
N HIS A 83 -1.46 -4.31 1.05
CA HIS A 83 -0.04 -4.02 1.26
C HIS A 83 0.92 -5.16 0.89
N TYR A 84 0.41 -6.35 0.62
CA TYR A 84 1.25 -7.53 0.39
C TYR A 84 0.62 -8.54 -0.56
N ILE A 85 1.43 -9.50 -0.97
CA ILE A 85 0.99 -10.72 -1.63
C ILE A 85 1.85 -11.89 -1.13
N ASP A 86 1.26 -12.85 -0.42
CA ASP A 86 1.93 -14.05 0.06
C ASP A 86 1.94 -15.09 -1.08
N MET A 87 2.97 -15.03 -1.92
CA MET A 87 3.06 -15.80 -3.18
C MET A 87 2.95 -17.31 -2.97
N GLU A 88 3.42 -17.84 -1.85
CA GLU A 88 3.32 -19.26 -1.53
C GLU A 88 1.88 -19.73 -1.33
N ASN A 89 0.97 -18.83 -0.98
CA ASN A 89 -0.45 -19.09 -0.81
C ASN A 89 -1.27 -18.87 -2.08
N VAL A 90 -0.67 -18.29 -3.13
CA VAL A 90 -1.37 -17.99 -4.38
C VAL A 90 -1.44 -19.23 -5.27
N PRO A 91 -2.65 -19.73 -5.61
CA PRO A 91 -2.79 -20.89 -6.52
C PRO A 91 -2.23 -20.56 -7.90
N ALA A 92 -1.69 -21.58 -8.56
CA ALA A 92 -1.18 -21.44 -9.93
C ALA A 92 -2.27 -20.90 -10.86
N GLY A 93 -1.92 -19.84 -11.62
CA GLY A 93 -2.83 -19.18 -12.57
C GLY A 93 -3.85 -18.23 -11.92
N ALA A 94 -3.91 -18.10 -10.58
CA ALA A 94 -4.86 -17.19 -9.93
C ALA A 94 -4.58 -15.71 -10.27
N LEU A 95 -3.32 -15.33 -10.47
CA LEU A 95 -2.94 -13.97 -10.88
C LEU A 95 -3.29 -13.62 -12.33
N ASP A 96 -3.73 -14.57 -13.13
CA ASP A 96 -4.28 -14.31 -14.48
C ASP A 96 -5.70 -13.72 -14.43
N ALA A 97 -6.30 -13.63 -13.24
CA ALA A 97 -7.62 -13.06 -13.03
C ALA A 97 -7.66 -11.58 -13.46
N SER A 98 -8.76 -11.20 -14.14
CA SER A 98 -8.94 -9.85 -14.68
C SER A 98 -9.12 -8.76 -13.63
N ASP A 99 -9.52 -9.14 -12.43
CA ASP A 99 -9.85 -8.24 -11.32
C ASP A 99 -9.74 -8.93 -9.96
N ARG A 100 -9.69 -8.14 -8.88
CA ARG A 100 -9.55 -8.66 -7.51
C ARG A 100 -10.66 -9.60 -7.05
N PHE A 101 -11.88 -9.46 -7.58
CA PHE A 101 -13.01 -10.33 -7.16
C PHE A 101 -12.92 -11.70 -7.83
N THR A 102 -12.52 -11.74 -9.10
CA THR A 102 -12.22 -12.99 -9.80
C THR A 102 -11.01 -13.70 -9.16
N TYR A 103 -9.98 -12.94 -8.79
CA TYR A 103 -8.84 -13.45 -8.02
C TYR A 103 -9.28 -14.00 -6.66
N LEU A 104 -10.03 -13.23 -5.87
CA LEU A 104 -10.54 -13.67 -4.57
C LEU A 104 -11.36 -14.95 -4.69
N LYS A 105 -12.19 -15.06 -5.74
CA LYS A 105 -12.94 -16.30 -6.01
C LYS A 105 -12.00 -17.48 -6.23
N ALA A 106 -10.94 -17.31 -7.01
CA ALA A 106 -9.95 -18.39 -7.24
C ALA A 106 -9.27 -18.83 -5.93
N LEU A 107 -8.99 -17.91 -5.02
CA LEU A 107 -8.44 -18.22 -3.69
C LEU A 107 -9.44 -19.03 -2.84
N TYR A 108 -10.73 -18.65 -2.85
CA TYR A 108 -11.80 -19.42 -2.18
C TYR A 108 -11.94 -20.82 -2.77
N ASP A 109 -11.94 -20.94 -4.09
CA ASP A 109 -12.06 -22.21 -4.79
C ASP A 109 -10.86 -23.16 -4.48
N ALA A 110 -9.69 -22.58 -4.20
CA ALA A 110 -8.51 -23.33 -3.75
C ALA A 110 -8.56 -23.73 -2.27
N GLY A 111 -9.55 -23.26 -1.51
CA GLY A 111 -9.77 -23.64 -0.13
C GLY A 111 -8.99 -22.85 0.92
N LEU A 112 -8.46 -21.67 0.58
CA LEU A 112 -7.78 -20.84 1.57
C LEU A 112 -8.77 -20.46 2.69
N PRO A 113 -8.39 -20.58 3.98
CA PRO A 113 -9.30 -20.32 5.11
C PRO A 113 -9.75 -18.88 5.23
N LYS A 114 -8.87 -17.94 4.91
CA LYS A 114 -9.08 -16.47 4.92
C LYS A 114 -8.40 -15.86 3.71
N PRO A 115 -8.93 -16.09 2.50
CA PRO A 115 -8.23 -15.85 1.26
C PRO A 115 -7.71 -14.41 1.12
N GLU A 116 -8.50 -13.41 1.52
CA GLU A 116 -8.09 -12.01 1.49
C GLU A 116 -6.85 -11.72 2.34
N ARG A 117 -6.78 -12.34 3.52
CA ARG A 117 -5.68 -12.20 4.47
C ARG A 117 -4.50 -13.12 4.14
N ASP A 118 -4.81 -14.34 3.72
CA ASP A 118 -3.79 -15.39 3.56
C ASP A 118 -2.96 -15.19 2.29
N ALA A 119 -3.51 -14.48 1.28
CA ALA A 119 -2.83 -14.20 0.03
C ALA A 119 -2.54 -12.71 -0.23
N GLY A 120 -3.45 -11.79 0.17
CA GLY A 120 -3.31 -10.37 -0.09
C GLY A 120 -3.67 -9.93 -1.51
N PHE A 121 -3.69 -8.60 -1.77
CA PHE A 121 -4.20 -8.00 -3.02
C PHE A 121 -3.25 -6.98 -3.67
N LEU A 122 -2.02 -6.87 -3.23
CA LEU A 122 -1.09 -5.81 -3.66
C LEU A 122 -1.03 -5.57 -5.18
N PRO A 123 -0.93 -6.59 -6.06
CA PRO A 123 -0.89 -6.36 -7.50
C PRO A 123 -2.16 -5.69 -8.04
N TYR A 124 -3.32 -6.09 -7.53
CA TYR A 124 -4.61 -5.52 -7.96
C TYR A 124 -4.77 -4.09 -7.48
N ARG A 125 -4.33 -3.78 -6.27
CA ARG A 125 -4.36 -2.42 -5.74
C ARG A 125 -3.52 -1.46 -6.57
N ILE A 126 -2.32 -1.88 -6.96
CA ILE A 126 -1.45 -1.12 -7.85
C ILE A 126 -2.15 -0.86 -9.18
N LEU A 127 -2.72 -1.89 -9.81
CA LEU A 127 -3.40 -1.76 -11.11
C LEU A 127 -4.62 -0.83 -11.03
N GLU A 128 -5.42 -0.91 -9.99
CA GLU A 128 -6.60 -0.06 -9.78
C GLU A 128 -6.22 1.41 -9.65
N LEU A 129 -5.23 1.72 -8.82
CA LEU A 129 -4.73 3.08 -8.64
C LEU A 129 -4.04 3.61 -9.90
N TYR A 130 -3.24 2.79 -10.57
CA TYR A 130 -2.65 3.16 -11.85
C TYR A 130 -3.72 3.54 -12.89
N GLN A 131 -4.78 2.74 -13.02
CA GLN A 131 -5.87 3.03 -13.95
C GLN A 131 -6.64 4.30 -13.57
N ARG A 132 -6.80 4.59 -12.28
CA ARG A 132 -7.38 5.86 -11.82
C ARG A 132 -6.51 7.04 -12.24
N VAL A 133 -5.22 7.01 -11.94
CA VAL A 133 -4.26 8.06 -12.33
C VAL A 133 -4.24 8.26 -13.85
N VAL A 134 -4.22 7.19 -14.64
CA VAL A 134 -4.31 7.27 -16.12
C VAL A 134 -5.60 7.95 -16.58
N THR A 135 -6.73 7.60 -15.95
CA THR A 135 -8.05 8.19 -16.26
C THR A 135 -8.06 9.68 -15.93
N GLU A 136 -7.52 10.07 -14.79
CA GLU A 136 -7.45 11.45 -14.33
C GLU A 136 -6.54 12.30 -15.23
N PHE A 137 -5.39 11.79 -15.63
CA PHE A 137 -4.54 12.49 -16.62
C PHE A 137 -5.24 12.65 -17.98
N ARG A 138 -6.06 11.68 -18.42
CA ARG A 138 -6.89 11.84 -19.63
C ARG A 138 -7.92 12.94 -19.47
N MET A 139 -8.60 12.99 -18.31
CA MET A 139 -9.55 14.06 -17.98
C MET A 139 -8.85 15.41 -17.95
N TRP A 140 -7.71 15.52 -17.28
CA TRP A 140 -6.92 16.74 -17.18
C TRP A 140 -6.51 17.31 -18.54
N ARG A 141 -6.11 16.45 -19.48
CA ARG A 141 -5.73 16.87 -20.83
C ARG A 141 -6.89 17.48 -21.63
N ASN A 142 -8.10 17.03 -21.35
CA ASN A 142 -9.31 17.44 -22.07
C ASN A 142 -10.09 18.56 -21.36
N GLU A 143 -9.79 18.85 -20.09
CA GLU A 143 -10.50 19.89 -19.33
C GLU A 143 -10.00 21.29 -19.73
N THR A 144 -10.95 22.16 -20.09
CA THR A 144 -10.67 23.54 -20.51
C THR A 144 -10.99 24.57 -19.42
N ASP A 145 -11.84 24.23 -18.46
CA ASP A 145 -12.15 25.08 -17.31
C ASP A 145 -10.98 25.03 -16.30
N PRO A 146 -10.31 26.15 -16.04
CA PRO A 146 -9.11 26.17 -15.17
C PRO A 146 -9.42 25.74 -13.73
N THR A 147 -10.61 26.03 -13.22
CA THR A 147 -11.02 25.64 -11.86
C THR A 147 -11.19 24.13 -11.75
N LYS A 148 -11.90 23.53 -12.69
CA LYS A 148 -12.10 22.07 -12.73
C LYS A 148 -10.78 21.35 -12.99
N ARG A 149 -9.93 21.91 -13.85
CA ARG A 149 -8.60 21.37 -14.11
C ARG A 149 -7.76 21.33 -12.84
N GLY A 150 -7.78 22.39 -12.01
CA GLY A 150 -7.12 22.41 -10.71
C GLY A 150 -7.65 21.34 -9.75
N TRP A 151 -8.96 21.05 -9.77
CA TRP A 151 -9.50 19.94 -8.95
C TRP A 151 -9.03 18.57 -9.43
N ILE A 152 -8.86 18.39 -10.74
CA ILE A 152 -8.30 17.14 -11.32
C ILE A 152 -6.84 17.00 -10.93
N GLU A 153 -6.05 18.08 -10.96
CA GLU A 153 -4.64 18.09 -10.55
C GLU A 153 -4.47 17.63 -9.11
N GLN A 154 -5.31 18.11 -8.19
CA GLN A 154 -5.27 17.66 -6.79
C GLN A 154 -5.60 16.17 -6.63
N ARG A 155 -6.54 15.63 -7.41
CA ARG A 155 -6.84 14.19 -7.39
C ARG A 155 -5.68 13.36 -7.93
N ILE A 156 -5.07 13.80 -9.05
CA ILE A 156 -3.90 13.13 -9.63
C ILE A 156 -2.77 13.05 -8.60
N ILE A 157 -2.49 14.15 -7.90
CA ILE A 157 -1.44 14.18 -6.88
C ILE A 157 -1.78 13.22 -5.74
N ASN A 158 -3.02 13.24 -5.25
CA ASN A 158 -3.47 12.34 -4.18
C ASN A 158 -3.34 10.86 -4.57
N ASP A 159 -3.92 10.49 -5.72
CA ASP A 159 -3.95 9.08 -6.13
C ASP A 159 -2.56 8.59 -6.57
N ALA A 160 -1.72 9.47 -7.10
CA ALA A 160 -0.34 9.12 -7.44
C ALA A 160 0.54 8.93 -6.18
N GLY A 161 0.38 9.77 -5.14
CA GLY A 161 1.07 9.56 -3.87
C GLY A 161 0.69 8.24 -3.21
N VAL A 162 -0.62 7.96 -3.15
CA VAL A 162 -1.14 6.67 -2.65
C VAL A 162 -0.66 5.48 -3.49
N LEU A 163 -0.57 5.62 -4.83
CA LEU A 163 0.00 4.59 -5.71
C LEU A 163 1.47 4.35 -5.39
N GLY A 164 2.23 5.42 -5.11
CA GLY A 164 3.65 5.34 -4.73
C GLY A 164 3.88 4.37 -3.59
N HIS A 165 3.07 4.46 -2.53
CA HIS A 165 3.11 3.56 -1.39
C HIS A 165 3.08 2.08 -1.79
N TYR A 166 2.06 1.67 -2.52
CA TYR A 166 1.89 0.25 -2.89
C TYR A 166 2.97 -0.23 -3.88
N VAL A 167 3.52 0.66 -4.72
CA VAL A 167 4.66 0.34 -5.58
C VAL A 167 5.93 0.16 -4.74
N THR A 168 6.10 0.94 -3.69
CA THR A 168 7.19 0.79 -2.71
C THR A 168 7.05 -0.53 -1.96
N ASP A 169 5.86 -0.87 -1.45
CA ASP A 169 5.57 -2.16 -0.85
C ASP A 169 5.92 -3.33 -1.79
N ALA A 170 5.51 -3.25 -3.06
CA ALA A 170 5.81 -4.28 -4.06
C ALA A 170 7.31 -4.41 -4.39
N SER A 171 8.11 -3.41 -4.07
CA SER A 171 9.57 -3.44 -4.24
C SER A 171 10.27 -4.13 -3.07
N GLN A 172 9.56 -4.39 -1.98
CA GLN A 172 10.07 -5.01 -0.77
C GLN A 172 9.80 -6.53 -0.77
N PRO A 173 10.85 -7.38 -0.77
CA PRO A 173 10.67 -8.83 -0.80
C PRO A 173 9.81 -9.39 0.34
N HIS A 174 9.81 -8.75 1.51
CA HIS A 174 9.01 -9.19 2.66
C HIS A 174 7.49 -8.99 2.43
N HIS A 175 7.08 -8.14 1.50
CA HIS A 175 5.68 -7.97 1.11
C HIS A 175 5.22 -8.98 0.05
N SER A 176 6.06 -9.97 -0.31
CA SER A 176 5.72 -10.97 -1.33
C SER A 176 5.86 -12.41 -0.84
N THR A 177 5.96 -12.64 0.47
CA THR A 177 6.19 -13.97 1.04
C THR A 177 5.57 -14.16 2.42
N ILE A 178 5.10 -15.38 2.72
CA ILE A 178 4.69 -15.77 4.08
C ILE A 178 5.85 -15.71 5.08
N HIS A 179 7.10 -15.63 4.61
CA HIS A 179 8.30 -15.64 5.45
C HIS A 179 8.73 -14.25 5.94
N PHE A 180 7.90 -13.24 5.80
CA PHE A 180 8.22 -11.85 6.12
C PHE A 180 8.82 -11.63 7.53
N ASN A 181 8.41 -12.40 8.53
CA ASN A 181 8.94 -12.32 9.90
C ASN A 181 9.85 -13.50 10.28
N GLY A 182 10.43 -14.19 9.30
CA GLY A 182 11.22 -15.40 9.50
C GLY A 182 10.53 -16.63 8.90
N TRP A 183 11.27 -17.74 8.81
CA TRP A 183 10.78 -18.92 8.10
C TRP A 183 9.51 -19.51 8.72
N ARG A 184 8.48 -19.68 7.89
CA ARG A 184 7.25 -20.40 8.23
C ARG A 184 7.32 -21.85 7.75
N GLY A 185 7.01 -22.79 8.63
CA GLY A 185 7.04 -24.22 8.33
C GLY A 185 5.82 -24.76 7.56
N SER A 186 4.79 -23.93 7.36
CA SER A 186 3.59 -24.31 6.62
C SER A 186 2.95 -23.11 5.91
N ASP A 187 2.32 -23.38 4.76
CA ASP A 187 1.45 -22.46 4.04
C ASP A 187 0.07 -22.30 4.74
N ALA A 188 -0.83 -21.51 4.16
CA ALA A 188 -2.17 -21.29 4.69
C ALA A 188 -3.08 -22.53 4.65
N LEU A 189 -2.79 -23.48 3.78
CA LEU A 189 -3.49 -24.77 3.68
C LEU A 189 -2.93 -25.85 4.63
N GLY A 190 -1.85 -25.52 5.37
CA GLY A 190 -1.17 -26.45 6.28
C GLY A 190 -0.18 -27.40 5.60
N ASN A 191 0.15 -27.17 4.31
CA ASN A 191 1.17 -27.93 3.64
C ASN A 191 2.56 -27.55 4.19
N ALA A 192 3.45 -28.53 4.34
CA ALA A 192 4.80 -28.29 4.82
C ALA A 192 5.60 -27.47 3.80
N VAL A 193 6.26 -26.39 4.29
CA VAL A 193 7.22 -25.59 3.52
C VAL A 193 8.63 -25.95 3.98
N PRO A 194 9.40 -26.67 3.17
CA PRO A 194 10.75 -27.14 3.54
C PRO A 194 11.70 -25.97 3.81
N ASN A 195 12.55 -26.10 4.82
CA ASN A 195 13.60 -25.15 5.16
C ASN A 195 15.01 -25.81 5.01
N PRO A 196 15.46 -26.06 3.77
CA PRO A 196 16.70 -26.77 3.53
C PRO A 196 17.94 -26.00 4.01
N GLU A 197 17.87 -24.68 4.03
CA GLU A 197 18.97 -23.81 4.45
C GLU A 197 18.99 -23.55 5.97
N GLY A 198 17.98 -24.02 6.71
CA GLY A 198 17.91 -23.86 8.16
C GLY A 198 17.70 -22.43 8.62
N TYR A 199 16.97 -21.60 7.84
CA TYR A 199 16.65 -20.23 8.26
C TYR A 199 15.86 -20.22 9.57
N SER A 200 16.12 -19.21 10.40
CA SER A 200 15.41 -19.05 11.67
C SER A 200 13.94 -18.74 11.46
N GLY A 201 13.08 -19.39 12.22
CA GLY A 201 11.66 -19.15 12.23
C GLY A 201 11.24 -18.12 13.26
N GLY A 202 10.28 -17.29 12.91
CA GLY A 202 9.64 -16.35 13.81
C GLY A 202 10.46 -15.13 14.18
N GLY A 203 9.78 -14.13 14.68
CA GLY A 203 10.39 -12.92 15.19
C GLY A 203 9.83 -11.64 14.58
N ASP A 204 10.65 -10.63 14.61
CA ASP A 204 10.36 -9.24 14.23
C ASP A 204 11.22 -8.80 13.03
N PHE A 205 11.61 -9.75 12.18
CA PHE A 205 12.57 -9.51 11.09
C PHE A 205 12.11 -8.39 10.15
N HIS A 206 10.82 -8.38 9.79
CA HIS A 206 10.20 -7.36 8.95
C HIS A 206 10.43 -5.95 9.53
N SER A 207 9.95 -5.72 10.76
CA SER A 207 10.09 -4.41 11.40
C SER A 207 11.55 -4.02 11.69
N ARG A 208 12.42 -4.99 11.95
CA ARG A 208 13.85 -4.73 12.13
C ARG A 208 14.52 -4.28 10.85
N PHE A 209 14.18 -4.90 9.73
CA PHE A 209 14.74 -4.55 8.44
C PHE A 209 14.18 -3.23 7.93
N GLU A 210 12.86 -3.09 7.88
CA GLU A 210 12.21 -1.95 7.23
C GLU A 210 12.24 -0.67 8.05
N ARG A 211 12.28 -0.77 9.36
CA ARG A 211 12.32 0.39 10.22
C ARG A 211 13.66 0.58 10.87
N LEU A 212 14.07 -0.33 11.78
CA LEU A 212 15.26 -0.10 12.60
C LEU A 212 16.55 -0.01 11.78
N PHE A 213 16.68 -0.86 10.75
CA PHE A 213 17.85 -0.81 9.87
C PHE A 213 17.83 0.46 9.00
N VAL A 214 16.71 0.79 8.38
CA VAL A 214 16.56 1.99 7.54
C VAL A 214 16.83 3.25 8.36
N GLU A 215 16.17 3.41 9.52
CA GLU A 215 16.38 4.57 10.40
C GLU A 215 17.83 4.72 10.89
N ALA A 216 18.56 3.61 11.05
CA ALA A 216 19.94 3.62 11.57
C ALA A 216 21.01 3.75 10.50
N HIS A 217 20.76 3.32 9.26
CA HIS A 217 21.82 3.07 8.28
C HIS A 217 21.56 3.65 6.89
N VAL A 218 20.33 4.05 6.57
CA VAL A 218 20.01 4.60 5.25
C VAL A 218 19.81 6.11 5.35
N THR A 219 20.44 6.86 4.44
CA THR A 219 20.32 8.31 4.37
C THR A 219 19.76 8.74 3.02
N GLN A 220 19.20 9.95 2.94
CA GLN A 220 18.70 10.50 1.67
C GLN A 220 19.78 10.69 0.58
N ALA A 221 21.03 10.55 0.92
CA ALA A 221 22.15 10.64 -0.01
C ALA A 221 22.51 9.28 -0.64
N ASP A 222 21.97 8.20 -0.11
CA ASP A 222 22.19 6.83 -0.57
C ASP A 222 21.12 6.43 -1.62
#